data_c9c10cecdedfb999de8558eb3e757015
#
_entry.id   c9c10cecdedfb999de8558eb3e757015
#
_cell.length_a   1.000
_cell.length_b   1.000
_cell.length_c   1.000
_cell.angle_alpha   90.00
_cell.angle_beta   90.00
_cell.angle_gamma   90.00
#
_symmetry.space_group_name_H-M   'P 1'
#
loop_
_entity.id
_entity.type
_entity.pdbx_description
1 polymer ?
#
loop_
_entity_poly.entity_id
_entity_poly.type
_entity_poly.pdbx_seq_one_letter_code
_entity_poly.pdbx_strand_id
1 'polypeptide(L)'
;EETLKNIDQYFYELANEFTILLDRAGIPLCKGDLMATNPLWRKSLKNWKEQINNWVQKPNDDSLRYMDMLYDFRAIYGDANLAKNLRNYLLNRLEESPQFLKYLYKRDEGTNAAIGFFGQFILEKEDQENLGMLNLKHTGTLPLVESIRMYSMKNKVDSVSTLVRLSKLT
;
A
#
# COMPACT_ATOMS: atom_id res chain seq x y z
N GLU A 1 14.01 0.20 -28.67
CA GLU A 1 14.11 1.31 -27.70
C GLU A 1 13.01 2.35 -27.93
N GLU A 2 12.82 2.79 -29.17
CA GLU A 2 11.76 3.74 -29.55
C GLU A 2 10.34 3.22 -29.27
N THR A 3 10.08 1.94 -29.56
CA THR A 3 8.79 1.29 -29.30
C THR A 3 8.45 1.28 -27.81
N LEU A 4 9.42 1.05 -26.93
CA LEU A 4 9.20 1.04 -25.48
C LEU A 4 8.92 2.45 -24.94
N LYS A 5 9.58 3.48 -25.48
CA LYS A 5 9.30 4.89 -25.14
C LYS A 5 7.88 5.28 -25.55
N ASN A 6 7.45 4.89 -26.74
CA ASN A 6 6.10 5.16 -27.22
C ASN A 6 5.03 4.48 -26.37
N ILE A 7 5.28 3.26 -25.88
CA ILE A 7 4.38 2.54 -24.97
C ILE A 7 4.30 3.25 -23.61
N ASP A 8 5.43 3.65 -23.04
CA ASP A 8 5.43 4.36 -21.75
C ASP A 8 4.73 5.72 -21.85
N GLN A 9 4.97 6.45 -22.94
CA GLN A 9 4.29 7.73 -23.23
C GLN A 9 2.77 7.54 -23.33
N TYR A 10 2.30 6.54 -24.06
CA TYR A 10 0.88 6.22 -24.16
C TYR A 10 0.25 5.98 -22.78
N PHE A 11 0.88 5.17 -21.94
CA PHE A 11 0.34 4.90 -20.60
C PHE A 11 0.46 6.10 -19.66
N TYR A 12 1.45 6.96 -19.85
CA TYR A 12 1.53 8.22 -19.14
C TYR A 12 0.36 9.15 -19.47
N GLU A 13 0.09 9.34 -20.74
CA GLU A 13 -1.01 10.19 -21.23
C GLU A 13 -2.36 9.67 -20.71
N LEU A 14 -2.61 8.37 -20.85
CA LEU A 14 -3.80 7.72 -20.32
C LEU A 14 -3.95 7.92 -18.80
N ALA A 15 -2.87 7.73 -18.04
CA ALA A 15 -2.88 7.93 -16.59
C ALA A 15 -3.14 9.38 -16.21
N ASN A 16 -2.56 10.34 -16.97
CA ASN A 16 -2.74 11.76 -16.74
C ASN A 16 -4.19 12.19 -16.98
N GLU A 17 -4.78 11.79 -18.12
CA GLU A 17 -6.20 12.09 -18.41
C GLU A 17 -7.12 11.48 -17.35
N PHE A 18 -6.90 10.22 -16.99
CA PHE A 18 -7.70 9.54 -15.98
C PHE A 18 -7.61 10.23 -14.61
N THR A 19 -6.42 10.65 -14.22
CA THR A 19 -6.16 11.34 -12.95
C THR A 19 -6.87 12.70 -12.91
N ILE A 20 -6.82 13.47 -14.01
CA ILE A 20 -7.52 14.75 -14.13
C ILE A 20 -9.04 14.55 -14.08
N LEU A 21 -9.57 13.51 -14.71
CA LEU A 21 -11.01 13.22 -14.68
C LEU A 21 -11.47 12.86 -13.26
N LEU A 22 -10.68 12.11 -12.50
CA LEU A 22 -10.97 11.79 -11.09
C LEU A 22 -10.98 13.05 -10.23
N ASP A 23 -10.00 13.94 -10.39
CA ASP A 23 -9.94 15.20 -9.65
C ASP A 23 -11.18 16.08 -9.93
N ARG A 24 -11.56 16.20 -11.19
CA ARG A 24 -12.81 16.91 -11.60
C ARG A 24 -14.07 16.25 -11.05
N ALA A 25 -14.06 14.95 -10.83
CA ALA A 25 -15.17 14.21 -10.19
C ALA A 25 -15.18 14.33 -8.65
N GLY A 26 -14.27 15.10 -8.06
CA GLY A 26 -14.18 15.34 -6.62
C GLY A 26 -13.29 14.34 -5.86
N ILE A 27 -12.51 13.51 -6.57
CA ILE A 27 -11.50 12.64 -5.98
C ILE A 27 -10.14 13.34 -6.11
N PRO A 28 -9.63 13.96 -5.04
CA PRO A 28 -8.45 14.82 -5.14
C PRO A 28 -7.19 14.02 -5.47
N LEU A 29 -6.21 14.69 -6.07
CA LEU A 29 -4.91 14.11 -6.39
C LEU A 29 -4.23 13.55 -5.13
N CYS A 30 -3.56 12.41 -5.29
CA CYS A 30 -2.83 11.79 -4.18
C CYS A 30 -1.61 12.63 -3.79
N LYS A 31 -1.61 13.19 -2.57
CA LYS A 31 -0.48 13.97 -2.03
C LYS A 31 0.81 13.16 -1.92
N GLY A 32 0.72 11.84 -1.82
CA GLY A 32 1.85 10.91 -1.78
C GLY A 32 2.35 10.47 -3.15
N ASP A 33 1.82 11.05 -4.23
CA ASP A 33 2.18 10.73 -5.62
C ASP A 33 2.06 9.23 -5.98
N LEU A 34 1.07 8.56 -5.37
CA LEU A 34 0.72 7.16 -5.62
C LEU A 34 -0.24 7.07 -6.83
N MET A 35 0.23 7.54 -7.97
CA MET A 35 -0.55 7.65 -9.20
C MET A 35 0.24 7.08 -10.37
N ALA A 36 -0.43 6.54 -11.39
CA ALA A 36 0.23 5.95 -12.55
C ALA A 36 0.93 7.01 -13.46
N THR A 37 0.74 8.31 -13.20
CA THR A 37 1.57 9.39 -13.78
C THR A 37 3.02 9.31 -13.30
N ASN A 38 3.26 8.80 -12.08
CA ASN A 38 4.59 8.55 -11.56
C ASN A 38 5.15 7.23 -12.11
N PRO A 39 6.35 7.22 -12.73
CA PRO A 39 6.98 6.01 -13.27
C PRO A 39 7.21 4.91 -12.22
N LEU A 40 7.27 5.25 -10.93
CA LEU A 40 7.36 4.26 -9.87
C LEU A 40 6.16 3.31 -9.86
N TRP A 41 4.97 3.81 -10.21
CA TRP A 41 3.70 3.08 -10.20
C TRP A 41 3.21 2.66 -11.59
N ARG A 42 3.86 3.12 -12.67
CA ARG A 42 3.58 2.76 -14.07
C ARG A 42 4.68 1.85 -14.60
N LYS A 43 4.48 0.54 -14.55
CA LYS A 43 5.51 -0.44 -14.91
C LYS A 43 4.93 -1.63 -15.67
N SER A 44 5.73 -2.24 -16.53
CA SER A 44 5.45 -3.58 -17.06
C SER A 44 5.45 -4.62 -15.92
N LEU A 45 4.79 -5.76 -16.15
CA LEU A 45 4.80 -6.87 -15.19
C LEU A 45 6.23 -7.33 -14.83
N LYS A 46 7.14 -7.33 -15.82
CA LYS A 46 8.56 -7.65 -15.60
C LYS A 46 9.19 -6.66 -14.64
N ASN A 47 9.07 -5.37 -14.91
CA ASN A 47 9.68 -4.31 -14.09
C ASN A 47 9.05 -4.24 -12.69
N TRP A 48 7.75 -4.58 -12.54
CA TRP A 48 7.13 -4.72 -11.24
C TRP A 48 7.74 -5.85 -10.41
N LYS A 49 7.98 -7.02 -11.03
CA LYS A 49 8.66 -8.14 -10.36
C LYS A 49 10.08 -7.79 -9.92
N GLU A 50 10.83 -7.11 -10.79
CA GLU A 50 12.17 -6.61 -10.46
C GLU A 50 12.14 -5.61 -9.29
N GLN A 51 11.18 -4.68 -9.31
CA GLN A 51 11.01 -3.69 -8.25
C GLN A 51 10.68 -4.34 -6.90
N ILE A 52 9.72 -5.27 -6.87
CA ILE A 52 9.37 -6.03 -5.66
C ILE A 52 10.60 -6.77 -5.13
N ASN A 53 11.35 -7.45 -6.01
CA ASN A 53 12.56 -8.15 -5.63
C ASN A 53 13.60 -7.21 -5.01
N ASN A 54 13.81 -6.03 -5.61
CA ASN A 54 14.74 -5.02 -5.09
C ASN A 54 14.31 -4.50 -3.71
N TRP A 55 13.02 -4.23 -3.51
CA TRP A 55 12.50 -3.81 -2.21
C TRP A 55 12.71 -4.85 -1.12
N VAL A 56 12.46 -6.12 -1.45
CA VAL A 56 12.64 -7.23 -0.51
C VAL A 56 14.10 -7.48 -0.18
N GLN A 57 15.00 -7.37 -1.16
CA GLN A 57 16.45 -7.60 -0.97
C GLN A 57 17.16 -6.46 -0.24
N LYS A 58 16.69 -5.22 -0.43
CA LYS A 58 17.30 -4.01 0.13
C LYS A 58 16.23 -3.17 0.84
N PRO A 59 15.68 -3.66 1.96
CA PRO A 59 14.63 -2.98 2.68
C PRO A 59 15.13 -1.64 3.25
N ASN A 60 14.32 -0.60 3.06
CA ASN A 60 14.43 0.71 3.67
C ASN A 60 13.02 1.25 3.93
N ASP A 61 12.88 2.38 4.61
CA ASP A 61 11.58 2.94 5.00
C ASP A 61 10.64 3.13 3.81
N ASP A 62 11.15 3.60 2.68
CA ASP A 62 10.35 3.78 1.46
C ASP A 62 9.89 2.43 0.88
N SER A 63 10.78 1.45 0.78
CA SER A 63 10.44 0.13 0.24
C SER A 63 9.43 -0.62 1.12
N LEU A 64 9.52 -0.47 2.43
CA LEU A 64 8.55 -1.01 3.38
C LEU A 64 7.18 -0.36 3.20
N ARG A 65 7.15 0.99 3.12
CA ARG A 65 5.93 1.76 2.88
C ARG A 65 5.29 1.42 1.52
N TYR A 66 6.08 1.36 0.45
CA TYR A 66 5.59 1.05 -0.89
C TYR A 66 5.08 -0.39 -1.01
N MET A 67 5.71 -1.35 -0.35
CA MET A 67 5.25 -2.73 -0.32
C MET A 67 3.89 -2.86 0.39
N ASP A 68 3.73 -2.16 1.51
CA ASP A 68 2.49 -2.12 2.25
C ASP A 68 1.33 -1.56 1.40
N MET A 69 1.58 -0.47 0.68
CA MET A 69 0.62 0.11 -0.26
C MET A 69 0.34 -0.80 -1.46
N LEU A 70 1.40 -1.40 -2.05
CA LEU A 70 1.26 -2.31 -3.19
C LEU A 70 0.48 -3.57 -2.82
N TYR A 71 0.51 -4.02 -1.58
CA TYR A 71 -0.22 -5.21 -1.17
C TYR A 71 -1.74 -5.10 -1.38
N ASP A 72 -2.31 -3.89 -1.44
CA ASP A 72 -3.74 -3.65 -1.58
C ASP A 72 -4.22 -3.42 -3.03
N PHE A 73 -3.39 -3.69 -4.05
CA PHE A 73 -3.82 -3.52 -5.45
C PHE A 73 -4.83 -4.58 -5.88
N ARG A 74 -5.68 -4.20 -6.83
CA ARG A 74 -6.60 -5.10 -7.56
C ARG A 74 -6.77 -4.64 -9.00
N ALA A 75 -7.06 -5.57 -9.91
CA ALA A 75 -7.48 -5.21 -11.26
C ALA A 75 -8.90 -4.60 -11.22
N ILE A 76 -9.09 -3.50 -11.92
CA ILE A 76 -10.40 -2.87 -12.15
C ILE A 76 -10.82 -2.94 -13.62
N TYR A 77 -9.86 -3.04 -14.53
CA TYR A 77 -10.08 -3.13 -15.97
C TYR A 77 -8.91 -3.84 -16.66
N GLY A 78 -9.13 -4.40 -17.84
CA GLY A 78 -8.13 -5.07 -18.67
C GLY A 78 -7.91 -6.53 -18.29
N ASP A 79 -6.71 -7.06 -18.61
CA ASP A 79 -6.37 -8.47 -18.33
C ASP A 79 -6.08 -8.71 -16.85
N ALA A 80 -7.05 -9.31 -16.16
CA ALA A 80 -6.92 -9.67 -14.75
C ALA A 80 -5.77 -10.65 -14.46
N ASN A 81 -5.27 -11.39 -15.47
CA ASN A 81 -4.14 -12.30 -15.29
C ASN A 81 -2.84 -11.54 -14.97
N LEU A 82 -2.68 -10.32 -15.45
CA LEU A 82 -1.53 -9.48 -15.09
C LEU A 82 -1.50 -9.23 -13.59
N ALA A 83 -2.63 -8.82 -13.02
CA ALA A 83 -2.75 -8.58 -11.57
C ALA A 83 -2.57 -9.88 -10.78
N LYS A 84 -3.19 -10.99 -11.21
CA LYS A 84 -3.04 -12.30 -10.57
C LYS A 84 -1.59 -12.78 -10.57
N ASN A 85 -0.89 -12.64 -11.69
CA ASN A 85 0.52 -13.02 -11.80
C ASN A 85 1.42 -12.17 -10.89
N LEU A 86 1.16 -10.87 -10.81
CA LEU A 86 1.90 -9.98 -9.91
C LEU A 86 1.60 -10.30 -8.44
N ARG A 87 0.34 -10.57 -8.10
CA ARG A 87 -0.09 -10.96 -6.74
C ARG A 87 0.61 -12.25 -6.29
N ASN A 88 0.58 -13.28 -7.12
CA ASN A 88 1.24 -14.56 -6.82
C ASN A 88 2.74 -14.37 -6.62
N TYR A 89 3.39 -13.58 -7.48
CA TYR A 89 4.80 -13.28 -7.34
C TYR A 89 5.10 -12.56 -6.02
N LEU A 90 4.31 -11.54 -5.68
CA LEU A 90 4.46 -10.78 -4.43
C LEU A 90 4.31 -11.68 -3.21
N LEU A 91 3.25 -12.50 -3.14
CA LEU A 91 3.01 -13.41 -2.02
C LEU A 91 4.15 -14.43 -1.84
N ASN A 92 4.65 -15.00 -2.95
CA ASN A 92 5.78 -15.93 -2.89
C ASN A 92 7.07 -15.23 -2.42
N ARG A 93 7.34 -14.00 -2.89
CA ARG A 93 8.52 -13.25 -2.44
C ARG A 93 8.46 -12.88 -0.96
N LEU A 94 7.29 -12.56 -0.44
CA LEU A 94 7.09 -12.30 1.01
C LEU A 94 7.31 -13.57 1.84
N GLU A 95 6.81 -14.72 1.40
CA GLU A 95 7.04 -16.02 2.06
C GLU A 95 8.52 -16.38 2.12
N GLU A 96 9.23 -16.21 1.01
CA GLU A 96 10.67 -16.47 0.91
C GLU A 96 11.54 -15.49 1.70
N SER A 97 10.93 -14.44 2.28
CA SER A 97 11.66 -13.34 2.91
C SER A 97 11.12 -12.99 4.31
N PRO A 98 11.20 -13.91 5.29
CA PRO A 98 10.71 -13.68 6.66
C PRO A 98 11.35 -12.44 7.32
N GLN A 99 12.59 -12.12 6.94
CA GLN A 99 13.31 -10.96 7.45
C GLN A 99 12.66 -9.65 6.98
N PHE A 100 12.16 -9.60 5.75
CA PHE A 100 11.42 -8.43 5.25
C PHE A 100 10.11 -8.21 6.03
N LEU A 101 9.36 -9.27 6.30
CA LEU A 101 8.16 -9.21 7.15
C LEU A 101 8.49 -8.73 8.57
N LYS A 102 9.64 -9.11 9.12
CA LYS A 102 10.10 -8.62 10.42
C LYS A 102 10.41 -7.11 10.40
N TYR A 103 10.95 -6.58 9.31
CA TYR A 103 11.16 -5.13 9.16
C TYR A 103 9.83 -4.38 9.04
N LEU A 104 8.87 -4.90 8.27
CA LEU A 104 7.51 -4.34 8.20
C LEU A 104 6.88 -4.27 9.60
N TYR A 105 6.92 -5.37 10.34
CA TYR A 105 6.40 -5.42 11.71
C TYR A 105 7.03 -4.35 12.62
N LYS A 106 8.36 -4.22 12.59
CA LYS A 106 9.07 -3.23 13.42
C LYS A 106 8.71 -1.78 13.06
N ARG A 107 8.46 -1.50 11.79
CA ARG A 107 8.02 -0.16 11.37
C ARG A 107 6.65 0.16 11.97
N ASP A 108 5.75 -0.80 11.97
CA ASP A 108 4.37 -0.62 12.41
C ASP A 108 4.23 -0.67 13.95
N GLU A 109 5.25 -1.17 14.67
CA GLU A 109 5.31 -1.17 16.14
C GLU A 109 5.16 0.24 16.77
N GLY A 110 5.47 1.29 16.01
CA GLY A 110 5.28 2.69 16.43
C GLY A 110 3.83 3.20 16.34
N THR A 111 2.94 2.45 15.68
CA THR A 111 1.54 2.83 15.48
C THR A 111 0.71 2.33 16.66
N ASN A 112 0.55 3.17 17.68
CA ASN A 112 -0.15 2.78 18.91
C ASN A 112 -1.62 3.25 18.89
N ALA A 113 -2.49 2.49 19.56
CA ALA A 113 -3.82 2.96 19.90
C ALA A 113 -3.72 4.19 20.80
N ALA A 114 -4.67 5.14 20.68
CA ALA A 114 -4.71 6.34 21.52
C ALA A 114 -5.14 6.02 22.96
N ILE A 115 -4.50 5.05 23.59
CA ILE A 115 -4.76 4.62 24.96
C ILE A 115 -3.47 4.78 25.76
N GLY A 116 -3.50 5.67 26.75
CA GLY A 116 -2.38 5.89 27.65
C GLY A 116 -2.23 4.77 28.69
N PHE A 117 -1.15 4.85 29.46
CA PHE A 117 -0.75 3.84 30.44
C PHE A 117 -1.84 3.49 31.46
N PHE A 118 -2.67 4.47 31.83
CA PHE A 118 -3.79 4.30 32.79
C PHE A 118 -5.15 4.09 32.08
N GLY A 119 -5.16 3.76 30.78
CA GLY A 119 -6.40 3.54 30.02
C GLY A 119 -7.13 4.81 29.57
N GLN A 120 -6.57 6.00 29.80
CA GLN A 120 -7.13 7.26 29.33
C GLN A 120 -6.88 7.43 27.82
N PHE A 121 -7.79 8.15 27.14
CA PHE A 121 -7.56 8.50 25.74
C PHE A 121 -6.45 9.54 25.59
N ILE A 122 -5.58 9.33 24.60
CA ILE A 122 -4.57 10.30 24.17
C ILE A 122 -5.22 11.18 23.10
N LEU A 123 -5.40 12.45 23.43
CA LEU A 123 -6.04 13.41 22.53
C LEU A 123 -4.99 14.17 21.72
N GLU A 124 -5.41 14.70 20.56
CA GLU A 124 -4.58 15.51 19.67
C GLU A 124 -4.09 16.78 20.39
N LYS A 125 -2.80 17.10 20.27
CA LYS A 125 -2.13 18.22 20.91
C LYS A 125 -1.39 19.15 19.97
N GLU A 126 -1.07 18.67 18.75
CA GLU A 126 -0.25 19.38 17.78
C GLU A 126 -1.09 20.06 16.69
N ASP A 127 -2.15 19.38 16.25
CA ASP A 127 -3.05 19.93 15.24
C ASP A 127 -4.04 20.92 15.89
N GLN A 128 -3.86 22.21 15.61
CA GLN A 128 -4.66 23.29 16.17
C GLN A 128 -6.15 23.20 15.81
N GLU A 129 -6.49 22.66 14.63
CA GLU A 129 -7.88 22.51 14.17
C GLU A 129 -8.59 21.38 14.93
N ASN A 130 -7.85 20.36 15.38
CA ASN A 130 -8.37 19.17 16.03
C ASN A 130 -7.93 19.04 17.49
N LEU A 131 -7.47 20.12 18.10
CA LEU A 131 -6.98 20.14 19.47
C LEU A 131 -8.01 19.55 20.45
N GLY A 132 -7.59 18.59 21.25
CA GLY A 132 -8.45 17.89 22.21
C GLY A 132 -9.39 16.85 21.62
N MET A 133 -9.33 16.59 20.32
CA MET A 133 -10.08 15.52 19.64
C MET A 133 -9.31 14.21 19.63
N LEU A 134 -10.03 13.10 19.47
CA LEU A 134 -9.45 11.78 19.27
C LEU A 134 -9.18 11.56 17.79
N ASN A 135 -7.92 11.30 17.43
CA ASN A 135 -7.55 10.99 16.05
C ASN A 135 -7.89 9.53 15.69
N LEU A 136 -9.17 9.25 15.43
CA LEU A 136 -9.67 7.90 15.14
C LEU A 136 -9.00 7.25 13.92
N LYS A 137 -8.55 8.06 12.96
CA LYS A 137 -7.85 7.53 11.77
C LYS A 137 -6.49 6.94 12.15
N HIS A 138 -5.64 7.71 12.81
CA HIS A 138 -4.25 7.33 13.07
C HIS A 138 -4.08 6.44 14.30
N THR A 139 -4.97 6.55 15.28
CA THR A 139 -4.84 5.84 16.56
C THR A 139 -5.92 4.79 16.80
N GLY A 140 -6.86 4.65 15.89
CA GLY A 140 -7.93 3.66 15.95
C GLY A 140 -7.93 2.74 14.73
N THR A 141 -8.36 3.26 13.57
CA THR A 141 -8.58 2.43 12.39
C THR A 141 -7.28 1.94 11.75
N LEU A 142 -6.27 2.82 11.64
CA LEU A 142 -5.02 2.52 10.95
C LEU A 142 -4.26 1.36 11.61
N PRO A 143 -4.01 1.33 12.94
CA PRO A 143 -3.35 0.22 13.60
C PRO A 143 -4.03 -1.13 13.37
N LEU A 144 -5.36 -1.16 13.36
CA LEU A 144 -6.13 -2.39 13.09
C LEU A 144 -5.96 -2.86 11.64
N VAL A 145 -6.09 -1.94 10.67
CA VAL A 145 -5.94 -2.26 9.25
C VAL A 145 -4.52 -2.75 8.94
N GLU A 146 -3.50 -2.09 9.47
CA GLU A 146 -2.10 -2.46 9.30
C GLU A 146 -1.79 -3.83 9.92
N SER A 147 -2.25 -4.07 11.15
CA SER A 147 -2.06 -5.36 11.81
C SER A 147 -2.71 -6.52 11.02
N ILE A 148 -3.96 -6.35 10.58
CA ILE A 148 -4.66 -7.37 9.78
C ILE A 148 -3.96 -7.58 8.42
N ARG A 149 -3.46 -6.51 7.79
CA ARG A 149 -2.69 -6.58 6.55
C ARG A 149 -1.40 -7.37 6.75
N MET A 150 -0.67 -7.08 7.80
CA MET A 150 0.57 -7.78 8.18
C MET A 150 0.34 -9.29 8.38
N TYR A 151 -0.69 -9.67 9.15
CA TYR A 151 -1.07 -11.08 9.34
C TYR A 151 -1.47 -11.72 8.00
N SER A 152 -2.13 -10.97 7.13
CA SER A 152 -2.52 -11.43 5.80
C SER A 152 -1.32 -11.68 4.89
N MET A 153 -0.32 -10.80 4.93
CA MET A 153 0.94 -11.00 4.22
C MET A 153 1.64 -12.29 4.69
N LYS A 154 1.75 -12.47 5.99
CA LYS A 154 2.38 -13.65 6.60
C LYS A 154 1.65 -14.96 6.24
N ASN A 155 0.33 -14.93 6.15
CA ASN A 155 -0.51 -16.11 5.87
C ASN A 155 -0.96 -16.21 4.41
N LYS A 156 -0.40 -15.41 3.50
CA LYS A 156 -0.71 -15.40 2.06
C LYS A 156 -2.20 -15.22 1.75
N VAL A 157 -2.89 -14.42 2.55
CA VAL A 157 -4.31 -14.16 2.33
C VAL A 157 -4.48 -13.25 1.12
N ASP A 158 -4.97 -13.80 0.01
CA ASP A 158 -5.28 -13.05 -1.20
C ASP A 158 -6.65 -12.35 -1.08
N SER A 159 -6.64 -11.15 -0.53
CA SER A 159 -7.79 -10.26 -0.44
C SER A 159 -7.32 -8.83 -0.21
N VAL A 160 -8.08 -7.84 -0.70
CA VAL A 160 -7.85 -6.41 -0.44
C VAL A 160 -8.79 -5.85 0.64
N SER A 161 -9.86 -6.56 0.97
CA SER A 161 -10.81 -6.15 2.01
C SER A 161 -10.33 -6.59 3.39
N THR A 162 -10.20 -5.66 4.32
CA THR A 162 -9.80 -5.94 5.71
C THR A 162 -10.75 -6.90 6.41
N LEU A 163 -12.07 -6.77 6.21
CA LEU A 163 -13.06 -7.68 6.80
C LEU A 163 -12.94 -9.10 6.22
N VAL A 164 -12.73 -9.23 4.91
CA VAL A 164 -12.50 -10.54 4.27
C VAL A 164 -11.17 -11.15 4.72
N ARG A 165 -10.12 -10.33 4.91
CA ARG A 165 -8.86 -10.79 5.49
C ARG A 165 -9.08 -11.36 6.88
N LEU A 166 -9.78 -10.62 7.73
CA LEU A 166 -10.06 -11.04 9.10
C LEU A 166 -10.80 -12.39 9.12
N SER A 167 -11.84 -12.56 8.29
CA SER A 167 -12.58 -13.82 8.22
C SER A 167 -11.80 -15.01 7.66
N LYS A 168 -10.68 -14.76 6.95
CA LYS A 168 -9.78 -15.82 6.45
C LYS A 168 -8.63 -16.13 7.41
N LEU A 169 -8.40 -15.29 8.40
CA LEU A 169 -7.37 -15.46 9.44
C LEU A 169 -7.92 -16.14 10.70
N THR A 170 -9.21 -16.17 10.86
CA THR A 170 -9.93 -16.84 11.95
C THR A 170 -10.38 -18.22 11.52
#